data_d1645bc5fd27d0d52a439c58321f9d46
#
_entry.id   d1645bc5fd27d0d52a439c58321f9d46
#
_cell.length_a   1.000
_cell.length_b   1.000
_cell.length_c   1.000
_cell.angle_alpha   90.00
_cell.angle_beta   90.00
_cell.angle_gamma   90.00
#
_symmetry.space_group_name_H-M   'P 1'
#
loop_
_entity.id
_entity.type
_entity.pdbx_description
1 polymer ?
#
loop_
_entity_poly.entity_id
_entity_poly.type
_entity_poly.pdbx_seq_one_letter_code
_entity_poly.pdbx_strand_id
1 'polypeptide(L)'
;TWNHSLDWVSSGYGETHKQSSLKTVGLNKFGTEVIRLCQENNVLVDMSHIGERSFWDTIAVTKKPIIASHSSVYKLCPHFRNLKDDQIVAIKNTNGFIGLNPYPFFIDPTFKSREQKVRTTFKQQLNELADKQETTAGKWIVKQHFLQKELSSVCPGMDIFVDHIDYIVKMIGIDYVGVGSDYDGLDCLPRGWNDCRDHFKIAERLESRGYKKVEIEKRRKRKKLS
;
A
#
# COMPACT_ATOMS: atom_id res chain seq x y z
N THR A 1 -2.42 10.91 4.16
CA THR A 1 -1.55 9.82 4.66
C THR A 1 -0.32 10.37 5.37
N TRP A 2 0.24 9.61 6.32
CA TRP A 2 1.42 10.01 7.11
C TRP A 2 2.56 9.04 6.86
N ASN A 3 3.36 9.32 5.84
CA ASN A 3 4.50 8.47 5.44
C ASN A 3 5.60 8.43 6.51
N HIS A 4 5.74 9.49 7.28
CA HIS A 4 6.72 9.63 8.35
C HIS A 4 6.04 9.93 9.68
N SER A 5 6.70 9.55 10.78
CA SER A 5 6.28 9.99 12.10
C SER A 5 6.46 11.51 12.25
N LEU A 6 5.47 12.14 12.84
CA LEU A 6 5.47 13.54 13.22
C LEU A 6 5.37 13.64 14.76
N ASP A 7 5.49 14.83 15.32
CA ASP A 7 5.42 15.05 16.76
C ASP A 7 4.08 14.65 17.38
N TRP A 8 3.06 14.38 16.57
CA TRP A 8 1.69 14.13 16.99
C TRP A 8 1.06 12.84 16.45
N VAL A 9 1.77 12.13 15.56
CA VAL A 9 1.32 10.85 14.96
C VAL A 9 2.51 9.96 14.65
N SER A 10 2.43 8.67 14.94
CA SER A 10 3.44 7.70 14.55
C SER A 10 3.11 7.01 13.24
N SER A 11 4.12 6.79 12.41
CA SER A 11 4.03 5.96 11.19
C SER A 11 4.34 4.49 11.51
N GLY A 12 3.89 3.57 10.63
CA GLY A 12 4.20 2.16 10.73
C GLY A 12 5.70 1.86 10.70
N TYR A 13 6.45 2.62 9.88
CA TYR A 13 7.91 2.53 9.86
C TYR A 13 8.52 2.95 11.20
N GLY A 14 8.08 4.10 11.75
CA GLY A 14 8.59 4.62 13.02
C GLY A 14 8.35 3.69 14.19
N GLU A 15 7.14 3.13 14.31
CA GLU A 15 6.80 2.18 15.37
C GLU A 15 7.58 0.87 15.24
N THR A 16 7.66 0.31 14.02
CA THR A 16 8.33 -0.98 13.77
C THR A 16 9.84 -0.92 14.00
N HIS A 17 10.49 0.19 13.59
CA HIS A 17 11.94 0.33 13.70
C HIS A 17 12.38 1.09 14.95
N LYS A 18 11.44 1.43 15.84
CA LYS A 18 11.73 2.16 17.11
C LYS A 18 12.65 3.36 16.87
N GLN A 19 12.30 4.19 15.88
CA GLN A 19 13.11 5.35 15.52
C GLN A 19 13.36 6.24 16.74
N SER A 20 14.62 6.61 16.98
CA SER A 20 15.01 7.50 18.10
C SER A 20 14.38 8.90 18.04
N SER A 21 13.97 9.31 16.82
CA SER A 21 13.24 10.57 16.59
C SER A 21 11.74 10.47 16.86
N LEU A 22 11.23 9.28 17.22
CA LEU A 22 9.81 9.07 17.48
C LEU A 22 9.44 9.72 18.82
N LYS A 23 8.84 10.91 18.79
CA LYS A 23 8.40 11.66 19.97
C LYS A 23 7.07 11.16 20.54
N THR A 24 6.23 10.58 19.69
CA THR A 24 4.89 10.11 20.03
C THR A 24 4.65 8.73 19.43
N VAL A 25 4.12 7.81 20.21
CA VAL A 25 3.55 6.54 19.74
C VAL A 25 2.02 6.68 19.83
N GLY A 26 1.37 6.61 18.67
CA GLY A 26 -0.07 6.90 18.58
C GLY A 26 -0.35 8.37 18.22
N LEU A 27 -1.57 8.84 18.54
CA LEU A 27 -1.96 10.24 18.42
C LEU A 27 -1.82 10.94 19.77
N ASN A 28 -1.25 12.13 19.79
CA ASN A 28 -1.38 13.02 20.94
C ASN A 28 -2.65 13.90 20.82
N LYS A 29 -2.86 14.84 21.76
CA LYS A 29 -4.02 15.74 21.75
C LYS A 29 -4.13 16.56 20.47
N PHE A 30 -3.01 17.05 19.94
CA PHE A 30 -2.99 17.80 18.69
C PHE A 30 -3.36 16.90 17.50
N GLY A 31 -2.83 15.66 17.43
CA GLY A 31 -3.20 14.70 16.40
C GLY A 31 -4.68 14.35 16.40
N THR A 32 -5.28 14.18 17.58
CA THR A 32 -6.74 13.98 17.73
C THR A 32 -7.52 15.15 17.15
N GLU A 33 -7.08 16.38 17.43
CA GLU A 33 -7.72 17.59 16.89
C GLU A 33 -7.56 17.69 15.37
N VAL A 34 -6.41 17.32 14.80
CA VAL A 34 -6.20 17.25 13.35
C VAL A 34 -7.19 16.30 12.68
N ILE A 35 -7.41 15.08 13.26
CA ILE A 35 -8.39 14.14 12.73
C ILE A 35 -9.80 14.73 12.76
N ARG A 36 -10.19 15.36 13.88
CA ARG A 36 -11.48 16.02 14.03
C ARG A 36 -11.71 17.11 12.97
N LEU A 37 -10.74 18.00 12.79
CA LEU A 37 -10.79 19.08 11.82
C LEU A 37 -10.83 18.56 10.37
N CYS A 38 -10.06 17.52 10.04
CA CYS A 38 -10.15 16.87 8.74
C CYS A 38 -11.57 16.42 8.45
N GLN A 39 -12.21 15.73 9.40
CA GLN A 39 -13.55 15.21 9.22
C GLN A 39 -14.62 16.33 9.16
N GLU A 40 -14.51 17.36 9.95
CA GLU A 40 -15.41 18.52 9.90
C GLU A 40 -15.36 19.24 8.55
N ASN A 41 -14.17 19.33 7.97
CA ASN A 41 -13.95 19.96 6.67
C ASN A 41 -14.10 19.00 5.47
N ASN A 42 -14.65 17.81 5.66
CA ASN A 42 -14.81 16.77 4.64
C ASN A 42 -13.48 16.36 3.96
N VAL A 43 -12.37 16.39 4.70
CA VAL A 43 -11.08 15.86 4.28
C VAL A 43 -11.00 14.39 4.67
N LEU A 44 -10.79 13.52 3.71
CA LEU A 44 -10.62 12.08 3.95
C LEU A 44 -9.34 11.82 4.73
N VAL A 45 -9.47 11.02 5.79
CA VAL A 45 -8.33 10.52 6.56
C VAL A 45 -7.85 9.22 5.93
N ASP A 46 -6.61 9.21 5.47
CA ASP A 46 -5.98 8.04 4.84
C ASP A 46 -5.05 7.34 5.83
N MET A 47 -5.35 6.07 6.08
CA MET A 47 -4.67 5.21 7.05
C MET A 47 -3.43 4.50 6.48
N SER A 48 -3.15 4.64 5.19
CA SER A 48 -1.91 4.09 4.63
C SER A 48 -0.68 4.74 5.25
N HIS A 49 0.33 3.93 5.58
CA HIS A 49 1.54 4.30 6.32
C HIS A 49 1.39 4.55 7.84
N ILE A 50 0.19 4.71 8.36
CA ILE A 50 -0.01 5.01 9.77
C ILE A 50 0.52 3.86 10.67
N GLY A 51 1.03 4.19 11.85
CA GLY A 51 1.42 3.20 12.85
C GLY A 51 0.21 2.48 13.44
N GLU A 52 0.41 1.29 13.97
CA GLU A 52 -0.69 0.49 14.52
C GLU A 52 -1.39 1.20 15.68
N ARG A 53 -0.63 1.81 16.56
CA ARG A 53 -1.20 2.58 17.68
C ARG A 53 -1.96 3.80 17.18
N SER A 54 -1.37 4.57 16.26
CA SER A 54 -2.04 5.73 15.65
C SER A 54 -3.30 5.33 14.87
N PHE A 55 -3.33 4.13 14.27
CA PHE A 55 -4.51 3.59 13.62
C PHE A 55 -5.68 3.47 14.60
N TRP A 56 -5.46 2.80 15.73
CA TRP A 56 -6.52 2.59 16.71
C TRP A 56 -6.95 3.89 17.41
N ASP A 57 -6.02 4.78 17.69
CA ASP A 57 -6.34 6.11 18.23
C ASP A 57 -7.20 6.92 17.24
N THR A 58 -6.92 6.80 15.91
CA THR A 58 -7.74 7.41 14.85
C THR A 58 -9.14 6.80 14.81
N ILE A 59 -9.25 5.48 14.86
CA ILE A 59 -10.56 4.78 14.90
C ILE A 59 -11.40 5.25 16.09
N ALA A 60 -10.77 5.42 17.25
CA ALA A 60 -11.48 5.82 18.47
C ALA A 60 -12.14 7.20 18.39
N VAL A 61 -11.60 8.11 17.56
CA VAL A 61 -12.11 9.49 17.43
C VAL A 61 -12.85 9.74 16.11
N THR A 62 -12.80 8.79 15.17
CA THR A 62 -13.40 8.95 13.85
C THR A 62 -14.91 8.84 13.87
N LYS A 63 -15.61 9.72 13.13
CA LYS A 63 -17.08 9.73 12.97
C LYS A 63 -17.51 9.62 11.51
N LYS A 64 -16.57 9.72 10.57
CA LYS A 64 -16.81 9.65 9.13
C LYS A 64 -15.98 8.53 8.50
N PRO A 65 -16.31 8.10 7.27
CA PRO A 65 -15.52 7.11 6.55
C PRO A 65 -14.04 7.48 6.48
N ILE A 66 -13.19 6.49 6.69
CA ILE A 66 -11.75 6.58 6.50
C ILE A 66 -11.33 5.64 5.36
N ILE A 67 -10.15 5.86 4.80
CA ILE A 67 -9.63 4.98 3.75
C ILE A 67 -8.24 4.47 4.09
N ALA A 68 -7.87 3.34 3.51
CA ALA A 68 -6.48 2.97 3.29
C ALA A 68 -6.25 3.03 1.78
N SER A 69 -5.60 4.08 1.31
CA SER A 69 -5.47 4.32 -0.13
C SER A 69 -4.60 3.29 -0.85
N HIS A 70 -3.58 2.72 -0.14
CA HIS A 70 -2.63 1.75 -0.68
C HIS A 70 -2.03 0.85 0.42
N SER A 71 -2.79 -0.13 0.88
CA SER A 71 -2.35 -1.13 1.88
C SER A 71 -2.89 -2.51 1.55
N SER A 72 -2.05 -3.54 1.68
CA SER A 72 -2.41 -4.93 1.38
C SER A 72 -2.76 -5.73 2.65
N VAL A 73 -2.79 -7.06 2.58
CA VAL A 73 -3.27 -7.94 3.66
C VAL A 73 -2.09 -8.51 4.44
N TYR A 74 -2.02 -8.21 5.74
CA TYR A 74 -0.97 -8.70 6.64
C TYR A 74 -0.94 -10.24 6.74
N LYS A 75 -2.10 -10.88 6.77
CA LYS A 75 -2.20 -12.34 6.89
C LYS A 75 -1.55 -13.09 5.74
N LEU A 76 -1.58 -12.52 4.53
CA LEU A 76 -0.97 -13.09 3.33
C LEU A 76 0.51 -12.71 3.19
N CYS A 77 0.86 -11.48 3.57
CA CYS A 77 2.23 -11.00 3.56
C CYS A 77 2.50 -10.16 4.82
N PRO A 78 3.14 -10.73 5.85
CA PRO A 78 3.43 -10.03 7.10
C PRO A 78 4.40 -8.87 6.88
N HIS A 79 3.85 -7.67 6.77
CA HIS A 79 4.61 -6.43 6.61
C HIS A 79 3.89 -5.29 7.35
N PHE A 80 4.65 -4.38 7.99
CA PHE A 80 4.07 -3.27 8.77
C PHE A 80 3.23 -2.28 7.95
N ARG A 81 3.31 -2.31 6.62
CA ARG A 81 2.50 -1.52 5.70
C ARG A 81 1.13 -2.14 5.43
N ASN A 82 0.95 -3.41 5.78
CA ASN A 82 -0.26 -4.19 5.50
C ASN A 82 -1.23 -4.17 6.68
N LEU A 83 -2.52 -4.27 6.35
CA LEU A 83 -3.60 -4.25 7.32
C LEU A 83 -3.80 -5.63 7.94
N LYS A 84 -3.97 -5.66 9.25
CA LYS A 84 -4.44 -6.84 10.02
C LYS A 84 -5.95 -7.02 9.85
N ASP A 85 -6.46 -8.19 10.16
CA ASP A 85 -7.87 -8.54 9.98
C ASP A 85 -8.81 -7.62 10.74
N ASP A 86 -8.48 -7.28 11.99
CA ASP A 86 -9.23 -6.33 12.82
C ASP A 86 -9.23 -4.92 12.25
N GLN A 87 -8.12 -4.47 11.65
CA GLN A 87 -8.02 -3.18 10.97
C GLN A 87 -8.88 -3.14 9.70
N ILE A 88 -8.90 -4.23 8.92
CA ILE A 88 -9.76 -4.37 7.73
C ILE A 88 -11.24 -4.22 8.13
N VAL A 89 -11.66 -4.91 9.20
CA VAL A 89 -13.02 -4.83 9.73
C VAL A 89 -13.32 -3.42 10.27
N ALA A 90 -12.37 -2.79 10.95
CA ALA A 90 -12.53 -1.44 11.49
C ALA A 90 -12.77 -0.41 10.37
N ILE A 91 -12.01 -0.47 9.26
CA ILE A 91 -12.22 0.40 8.09
C ILE A 91 -13.63 0.20 7.50
N LYS A 92 -14.07 -1.05 7.32
CA LYS A 92 -15.45 -1.35 6.87
C LYS A 92 -16.49 -0.72 7.80
N ASN A 93 -16.31 -0.83 9.12
CA ASN A 93 -17.27 -0.33 10.10
C ASN A 93 -17.44 1.20 10.06
N THR A 94 -16.44 1.94 9.56
CA THR A 94 -16.58 3.36 9.24
C THR A 94 -17.24 3.62 7.89
N ASN A 95 -17.71 2.59 7.17
CA ASN A 95 -18.11 2.65 5.76
C ASN A 95 -16.99 3.13 4.84
N GLY A 96 -15.75 2.82 5.21
CA GLY A 96 -14.52 3.20 4.53
C GLY A 96 -14.18 2.35 3.30
N PHE A 97 -12.93 2.47 2.83
CA PHE A 97 -12.49 1.78 1.61
C PHE A 97 -11.00 1.41 1.70
N ILE A 98 -10.63 0.28 1.11
CA ILE A 98 -9.26 -0.22 1.07
C ILE A 98 -8.80 -0.31 -0.39
N GLY A 99 -7.82 0.49 -0.77
CA GLY A 99 -7.05 0.35 -1.99
C GLY A 99 -5.87 -0.60 -1.75
N LEU A 100 -5.80 -1.71 -2.47
CA LEU A 100 -4.69 -2.66 -2.35
C LEU A 100 -3.45 -2.15 -3.06
N ASN A 101 -2.31 -2.22 -2.38
CA ASN A 101 -1.02 -1.86 -2.94
C ASN A 101 -0.40 -3.07 -3.68
N PRO A 102 -0.05 -2.95 -4.98
CA PRO A 102 0.52 -4.05 -5.74
C PRO A 102 2.01 -4.27 -5.51
N TYR A 103 2.66 -3.50 -4.63
CA TYR A 103 4.09 -3.58 -4.43
C TYR A 103 4.52 -5.00 -4.02
N PRO A 104 5.43 -5.67 -4.75
CA PRO A 104 5.83 -7.03 -4.48
C PRO A 104 6.23 -7.32 -3.04
N PHE A 105 6.87 -6.39 -2.34
CA PHE A 105 7.20 -6.53 -0.91
C PHE A 105 5.99 -6.60 0.02
N PHE A 106 4.84 -6.12 -0.43
CA PHE A 106 3.61 -6.09 0.38
C PHE A 106 2.62 -7.19 0.01
N ILE A 107 2.86 -7.91 -1.09
CA ILE A 107 1.97 -8.98 -1.53
C ILE A 107 2.61 -10.37 -1.53
N ASP A 108 3.95 -10.46 -1.54
CA ASP A 108 4.65 -11.73 -1.59
C ASP A 108 5.77 -11.78 -0.52
N PRO A 109 5.60 -12.59 0.55
CA PRO A 109 6.58 -12.68 1.63
C PRO A 109 7.94 -13.25 1.19
N THR A 110 7.99 -13.89 0.02
CA THR A 110 9.24 -14.48 -0.52
C THR A 110 9.98 -13.52 -1.44
N PHE A 111 9.37 -12.40 -1.85
CA PHE A 111 9.96 -11.47 -2.82
C PHE A 111 11.28 -10.85 -2.32
N LYS A 112 11.36 -10.50 -1.03
CA LYS A 112 12.57 -9.90 -0.42
C LYS A 112 13.84 -10.73 -0.70
N SER A 113 13.76 -12.04 -0.58
CA SER A 113 14.90 -12.91 -0.82
C SER A 113 15.33 -12.97 -2.29
N ARG A 114 14.36 -12.91 -3.20
CA ARG A 114 14.62 -12.89 -4.65
C ARG A 114 15.20 -11.54 -5.08
N GLU A 115 14.64 -10.46 -4.60
CA GLU A 115 15.14 -9.11 -4.86
C GLU A 115 16.58 -8.92 -4.36
N GLN A 116 16.88 -9.43 -3.15
CA GLN A 116 18.23 -9.35 -2.61
C GLN A 116 19.25 -10.13 -3.47
N LYS A 117 18.87 -11.27 -4.03
CA LYS A 117 19.72 -12.01 -4.97
C LYS A 117 20.02 -11.18 -6.21
N VAL A 118 19.01 -10.54 -6.81
CA VAL A 118 19.18 -9.64 -7.97
C VAL A 118 20.14 -8.50 -7.63
N ARG A 119 19.92 -7.79 -6.52
CA ARG A 119 20.81 -6.69 -6.11
C ARG A 119 22.25 -7.15 -5.88
N THR A 120 22.42 -8.34 -5.30
CA THR A 120 23.75 -8.91 -5.05
C THR A 120 24.43 -9.27 -6.37
N THR A 121 23.70 -9.93 -7.27
CA THR A 121 24.23 -10.34 -8.60
C THR A 121 24.68 -9.12 -9.41
N PHE A 122 23.90 -8.06 -9.43
CA PHE A 122 24.16 -6.88 -10.24
C PHE A 122 24.83 -5.72 -9.48
N LYS A 123 25.35 -5.94 -8.28
CA LYS A 123 25.95 -4.90 -7.42
C LYS A 123 27.03 -4.09 -8.14
N GLN A 124 27.93 -4.75 -8.84
CA GLN A 124 29.00 -4.09 -9.57
C GLN A 124 28.47 -3.21 -10.70
N GLN A 125 27.59 -3.74 -11.54
CA GLN A 125 26.97 -3.00 -12.65
C GLN A 125 26.17 -1.79 -12.15
N LEU A 126 25.44 -1.94 -11.03
CA LEU A 126 24.70 -0.84 -10.41
C LEU A 126 25.64 0.30 -9.95
N ASN A 127 26.82 -0.05 -9.42
CA ASN A 127 27.81 0.95 -9.02
C ASN A 127 28.42 1.63 -10.26
N GLU A 128 28.82 0.88 -11.26
CA GLU A 128 29.38 1.41 -12.52
C GLU A 128 28.41 2.36 -13.24
N LEU A 129 27.10 2.04 -13.23
CA LEU A 129 26.06 2.91 -13.79
C LEU A 129 25.93 4.21 -12.98
N ALA A 130 25.97 4.11 -11.65
CA ALA A 130 25.88 5.26 -10.78
C ALA A 130 27.11 6.18 -10.91
N ASP A 131 28.31 5.61 -10.99
CA ASP A 131 29.56 6.38 -11.05
C ASP A 131 29.69 7.21 -12.34
N LYS A 132 28.96 6.83 -13.40
CA LYS A 132 28.84 7.62 -14.63
C LYS A 132 27.91 8.84 -14.51
N GLN A 133 27.24 9.02 -13.38
CA GLN A 133 26.32 10.12 -13.15
C GLN A 133 26.91 11.13 -12.18
N GLU A 134 26.81 12.40 -12.53
CA GLU A 134 27.34 13.50 -11.72
C GLU A 134 26.47 13.83 -10.52
N THR A 135 25.13 13.69 -10.65
CA THR A 135 24.18 14.08 -9.61
C THR A 135 23.64 12.89 -8.81
N THR A 136 23.29 13.13 -7.55
CA THR A 136 22.63 12.12 -6.70
C THR A 136 21.31 11.63 -7.32
N ALA A 137 20.52 12.53 -7.91
CA ALA A 137 19.31 12.20 -8.61
C ALA A 137 19.56 11.31 -9.83
N GLY A 138 20.57 11.64 -10.65
CA GLY A 138 20.98 10.82 -11.79
C GLY A 138 21.40 9.42 -11.38
N LYS A 139 22.23 9.30 -10.33
CA LYS A 139 22.65 8.01 -9.75
C LYS A 139 21.46 7.17 -9.32
N TRP A 140 20.47 7.80 -8.68
CA TRP A 140 19.25 7.12 -8.25
C TRP A 140 18.42 6.65 -9.46
N ILE A 141 18.15 7.52 -10.42
CA ILE A 141 17.32 7.23 -11.61
C ILE A 141 17.88 6.05 -12.40
N VAL A 142 19.17 6.03 -12.72
CA VAL A 142 19.77 4.94 -13.49
C VAL A 142 19.72 3.60 -12.75
N LYS A 143 19.93 3.63 -11.43
CA LYS A 143 19.77 2.43 -10.59
C LYS A 143 18.33 1.91 -10.59
N GLN A 144 17.36 2.79 -10.48
CA GLN A 144 15.93 2.41 -10.51
C GLN A 144 15.53 1.80 -11.85
N HIS A 145 15.88 2.43 -12.97
CA HIS A 145 15.58 1.88 -14.30
C HIS A 145 16.22 0.50 -14.51
N PHE A 146 17.47 0.34 -14.11
CA PHE A 146 18.16 -0.94 -14.22
C PHE A 146 17.47 -2.00 -13.34
N LEU A 147 17.21 -1.68 -12.07
CA LEU A 147 16.56 -2.60 -11.14
C LEU A 147 15.15 -2.97 -11.59
N GLN A 148 14.37 -2.04 -12.08
CA GLN A 148 13.02 -2.30 -12.59
C GLN A 148 13.03 -3.38 -13.68
N LYS A 149 14.00 -3.30 -14.62
CA LYS A 149 14.18 -4.29 -15.67
C LYS A 149 14.55 -5.66 -15.08
N GLU A 150 15.57 -5.72 -14.24
CA GLU A 150 16.10 -6.99 -13.71
C GLU A 150 15.13 -7.64 -12.69
N LEU A 151 14.42 -6.83 -11.89
CA LEU A 151 13.41 -7.31 -10.95
C LEU A 151 12.16 -7.88 -11.64
N SER A 152 11.84 -7.44 -12.84
CA SER A 152 10.65 -7.89 -13.58
C SER A 152 10.55 -9.41 -13.68
N SER A 153 11.70 -10.10 -13.83
CA SER A 153 11.78 -11.56 -13.96
C SER A 153 11.46 -12.29 -12.64
N VAL A 154 11.73 -11.67 -11.50
CA VAL A 154 11.56 -12.24 -10.15
C VAL A 154 10.35 -11.70 -9.40
N CYS A 155 9.65 -10.70 -9.96
CA CYS A 155 8.39 -10.20 -9.39
C CYS A 155 7.32 -11.30 -9.36
N PRO A 156 6.44 -11.30 -8.34
CA PRO A 156 5.31 -12.23 -8.31
C PRO A 156 4.38 -12.04 -9.49
N GLY A 157 3.62 -13.07 -9.85
CA GLY A 157 2.55 -12.94 -10.83
C GLY A 157 1.39 -12.10 -10.29
N MET A 158 0.58 -11.54 -11.19
CA MET A 158 -0.58 -10.71 -10.82
C MET A 158 -1.63 -11.47 -9.99
N ASP A 159 -1.66 -12.80 -10.07
CA ASP A 159 -2.59 -13.64 -9.30
C ASP A 159 -2.39 -13.50 -7.80
N ILE A 160 -1.15 -13.30 -7.33
CA ILE A 160 -0.88 -13.03 -5.90
C ILE A 160 -1.56 -11.73 -5.45
N PHE A 161 -1.56 -10.69 -6.29
CA PHE A 161 -2.30 -9.47 -5.98
C PHE A 161 -3.82 -9.73 -5.91
N VAL A 162 -4.35 -10.55 -6.81
CA VAL A 162 -5.77 -10.93 -6.81
C VAL A 162 -6.12 -11.78 -5.58
N ASP A 163 -5.21 -12.59 -5.04
CA ASP A 163 -5.41 -13.32 -3.78
C ASP A 163 -5.68 -12.36 -2.60
N HIS A 164 -4.99 -11.22 -2.56
CA HIS A 164 -5.25 -10.18 -1.57
C HIS A 164 -6.65 -9.55 -1.74
N ILE A 165 -7.11 -9.38 -2.99
CA ILE A 165 -8.48 -8.94 -3.27
C ILE A 165 -9.48 -9.97 -2.73
N ASP A 166 -9.31 -11.24 -3.08
CA ASP A 166 -10.20 -12.32 -2.66
C ASP A 166 -10.28 -12.41 -1.13
N TYR A 167 -9.15 -12.24 -0.45
CA TYR A 167 -9.11 -12.25 1.00
C TYR A 167 -10.02 -11.18 1.60
N ILE A 168 -9.87 -9.93 1.16
CA ILE A 168 -10.69 -8.82 1.67
C ILE A 168 -12.16 -8.99 1.28
N VAL A 169 -12.44 -9.42 0.05
CA VAL A 169 -13.83 -9.66 -0.40
C VAL A 169 -14.51 -10.71 0.47
N LYS A 170 -13.82 -11.80 0.80
CA LYS A 170 -14.36 -12.85 1.69
C LYS A 170 -14.64 -12.34 3.10
N MET A 171 -13.83 -11.42 3.59
CA MET A 171 -13.98 -10.86 4.94
C MET A 171 -15.08 -9.81 5.04
N ILE A 172 -15.08 -8.85 4.13
CA ILE A 172 -15.88 -7.62 4.28
C ILE A 172 -16.74 -7.27 3.08
N GLY A 173 -16.62 -7.98 1.98
CA GLY A 173 -17.39 -7.77 0.75
C GLY A 173 -16.67 -6.92 -0.30
N ILE A 174 -17.10 -7.06 -1.54
CA ILE A 174 -16.46 -6.46 -2.71
C ILE A 174 -16.59 -4.93 -2.77
N ASP A 175 -17.59 -4.38 -2.12
CA ASP A 175 -17.85 -2.93 -2.14
C ASP A 175 -16.79 -2.11 -1.37
N TYR A 176 -15.94 -2.76 -0.58
CA TYR A 176 -14.98 -2.12 0.33
C TYR A 176 -13.51 -2.20 -0.14
N VAL A 177 -13.24 -2.81 -1.29
CA VAL A 177 -11.87 -3.03 -1.78
C VAL A 177 -11.70 -2.59 -3.23
N GLY A 178 -10.50 -2.11 -3.58
CA GLY A 178 -10.12 -1.76 -4.94
C GLY A 178 -8.61 -1.73 -5.13
N VAL A 179 -8.16 -1.11 -6.21
CA VAL A 179 -6.74 -0.96 -6.53
C VAL A 179 -6.23 0.38 -5.99
N GLY A 180 -5.19 0.33 -5.17
CA GLY A 180 -4.40 1.47 -4.73
C GLY A 180 -3.00 1.37 -5.33
N SER A 181 -2.86 1.75 -6.60
CA SER A 181 -1.70 1.40 -7.44
C SER A 181 -0.35 1.92 -6.95
N ASP A 182 -0.34 3.02 -6.21
CA ASP A 182 0.89 3.63 -5.65
C ASP A 182 1.98 3.84 -6.73
N TYR A 183 1.58 4.12 -7.98
CA TYR A 183 2.53 4.43 -9.05
C TYR A 183 3.47 5.54 -8.61
N ASP A 184 4.69 5.54 -9.10
CA ASP A 184 5.81 6.39 -8.69
C ASP A 184 6.38 6.13 -7.29
N GLY A 185 5.66 5.41 -6.41
CA GLY A 185 6.15 4.94 -5.11
C GLY A 185 6.76 3.52 -5.12
N LEU A 186 6.81 2.86 -6.28
CA LEU A 186 7.20 1.46 -6.43
C LEU A 186 8.42 1.30 -7.33
N ASP A 187 9.32 0.36 -6.98
CA ASP A 187 10.45 -0.01 -7.83
C ASP A 187 10.03 -0.99 -8.94
N CYS A 188 8.98 -1.78 -8.72
CA CYS A 188 8.47 -2.76 -9.68
C CYS A 188 7.02 -3.13 -9.38
N LEU A 189 6.35 -3.69 -10.39
CA LEU A 189 4.98 -4.19 -10.34
C LEU A 189 4.96 -5.72 -10.50
N PRO A 190 3.85 -6.39 -10.17
CA PRO A 190 3.66 -7.79 -10.47
C PRO A 190 3.85 -8.09 -11.96
N ARG A 191 4.40 -9.26 -12.31
CA ARG A 191 4.58 -9.65 -13.71
C ARG A 191 3.27 -9.60 -14.49
N GLY A 192 3.35 -8.98 -15.67
CA GLY A 192 2.20 -8.76 -16.55
C GLY A 192 1.45 -7.46 -16.29
N TRP A 193 1.88 -6.68 -15.30
CA TRP A 193 1.36 -5.35 -15.01
C TRP A 193 2.45 -4.30 -15.20
N ASN A 194 2.35 -3.49 -16.25
CA ASN A 194 3.35 -2.48 -16.60
C ASN A 194 2.94 -1.08 -16.12
N ASP A 195 1.67 -0.73 -16.30
CA ASP A 195 1.12 0.59 -15.96
C ASP A 195 -0.42 0.54 -15.81
N CYS A 196 -1.04 1.71 -15.68
CA CYS A 196 -2.50 1.83 -15.48
C CYS A 196 -3.33 1.24 -16.63
N ARG A 197 -2.78 1.09 -17.82
CA ARG A 197 -3.45 0.47 -18.96
C ARG A 197 -3.71 -1.02 -18.74
N ASP A 198 -2.92 -1.66 -17.88
CA ASP A 198 -3.03 -3.08 -17.57
C ASP A 198 -4.07 -3.41 -16.48
N HIS A 199 -4.78 -2.41 -15.94
CA HIS A 199 -5.83 -2.65 -14.93
C HIS A 199 -6.95 -3.59 -15.41
N PHE A 200 -7.22 -3.66 -16.72
CA PHE A 200 -8.20 -4.60 -17.25
C PHE A 200 -7.82 -6.06 -16.99
N LYS A 201 -6.53 -6.37 -16.93
CA LYS A 201 -6.03 -7.73 -16.63
C LYS A 201 -6.39 -8.20 -15.22
N ILE A 202 -6.58 -7.27 -14.28
CA ILE A 202 -7.10 -7.59 -12.94
C ILE A 202 -8.56 -8.00 -13.05
N ALA A 203 -9.34 -7.28 -13.86
CA ALA A 203 -10.74 -7.61 -14.10
C ALA A 203 -10.89 -9.01 -14.73
N GLU A 204 -10.09 -9.32 -15.76
CA GLU A 204 -10.07 -10.65 -16.40
C GLU A 204 -9.78 -11.78 -15.39
N ARG A 205 -8.81 -11.57 -14.48
CA ARG A 205 -8.49 -12.55 -13.44
C ARG A 205 -9.61 -12.72 -12.42
N LEU A 206 -10.28 -11.63 -12.06
CA LEU A 206 -11.46 -11.70 -11.18
C LEU A 206 -12.60 -12.44 -11.86
N GLU A 207 -12.87 -12.17 -13.14
CA GLU A 207 -13.88 -12.91 -13.92
C GLU A 207 -13.54 -14.41 -13.96
N SER A 208 -12.28 -14.77 -14.19
CA SER A 208 -11.84 -16.18 -14.18
C SER A 208 -12.00 -16.87 -12.82
N ARG A 209 -12.04 -16.10 -11.73
CA ARG A 209 -12.33 -16.58 -10.36
C ARG A 209 -13.83 -16.59 -10.01
N GLY A 210 -14.70 -16.28 -10.97
CA GLY A 210 -16.15 -16.34 -10.81
C GLY A 210 -16.81 -15.04 -10.36
N TYR A 211 -16.10 -13.93 -10.29
CA TYR A 211 -16.71 -12.62 -10.02
C TYR A 211 -17.54 -12.16 -11.20
N LYS A 212 -18.75 -11.67 -10.92
CA LYS A 212 -19.64 -11.14 -11.95
C LYS A 212 -19.15 -9.78 -12.46
N LYS A 213 -19.32 -9.52 -13.74
CA LYS A 213 -18.93 -8.24 -14.35
C LYS A 213 -19.51 -7.02 -13.61
N VAL A 214 -20.76 -7.11 -13.15
CA VAL A 214 -21.40 -6.04 -12.36
C VAL A 214 -20.69 -5.78 -11.02
N GLU A 215 -20.12 -6.80 -10.40
CA GLU A 215 -19.38 -6.68 -9.14
C GLU A 215 -18.01 -6.00 -9.37
N ILE A 216 -17.37 -6.33 -10.50
CA ILE A 216 -16.09 -5.73 -10.93
C ILE A 216 -16.29 -4.26 -11.35
N GLU A 217 -17.37 -3.95 -12.06
CA GLU A 217 -17.70 -2.59 -12.52
C GLU A 217 -18.15 -1.65 -11.39
N LYS A 218 -18.78 -2.15 -10.34
CA LYS A 218 -19.11 -1.34 -9.14
C LYS A 218 -17.89 -0.63 -8.56
N ARG A 219 -16.69 -1.19 -8.73
CA ARG A 219 -15.41 -0.57 -8.36
C ARG A 219 -15.13 0.74 -9.11
N ARG A 220 -15.61 0.88 -10.36
CA ARG A 220 -15.45 2.10 -11.18
C ARG A 220 -16.45 3.20 -10.83
N LYS A 221 -17.60 2.85 -10.26
CA LYS A 221 -18.75 3.75 -10.10
C LYS A 221 -19.09 4.06 -8.63
N ARG A 222 -18.14 3.90 -7.68
CA ARG A 222 -18.49 4.21 -6.30
C ARG A 222 -18.99 5.65 -6.20
N LYS A 223 -20.24 5.78 -5.70
CA LYS A 223 -20.95 7.05 -5.46
C LYS A 223 -19.97 8.05 -4.83
N LYS A 224 -20.02 9.30 -5.31
CA LYS A 224 -19.42 10.44 -4.62
C LYS A 224 -19.70 10.26 -3.12
N LEU A 225 -18.64 10.26 -2.32
CA LEU A 225 -18.75 10.33 -0.87
C LEU A 225 -19.46 11.66 -0.58
N SER A 226 -20.77 11.59 -0.42
CA SER A 226 -21.61 12.74 -0.03
C SER A 226 -21.55 12.93 1.47
#